data_dab0b84a7c3d61af60a4a19a0645d6f1
#
_entry.id   dab0b84a7c3d61af60a4a19a0645d6f1
#
_cell.length_a   1.000
_cell.length_b   1.000
_cell.length_c   1.000
_cell.angle_alpha   90.00
_cell.angle_beta   90.00
_cell.angle_gamma   90.00
#
_symmetry.space_group_name_H-M   'P 1'
#
loop_
_entity.id
_entity.type
_entity.pdbx_description
1 polymer ?
#
loop_
_entity_poly.entity_id
_entity_poly.type
_entity_poly.pdbx_seq_one_letter_code
_entity_poly.pdbx_strand_id
1 'polypeptide(L)'
;MSLLGNAVLVNWGGIVENKEIDYNQWHSVEHMPERISLPGFLRGCRAIGIAGTDIKNKYFMMYEAQRKEVFVSKKYLDRLNNPTKWTRDILSYYISPSRTICSVIASKSIGFGGYFSTIRFLKT
;
A
#
# COMPACT_ATOMS: atom_id res chain seq x y z
N MET A 1 17.06 -2.36 11.82
CA MET A 1 16.17 -3.17 10.99
C MET A 1 15.43 -2.34 9.97
N SER A 2 15.16 -2.90 8.82
CA SER A 2 14.53 -2.16 7.73
C SER A 2 13.04 -1.95 7.92
N LEU A 3 12.31 -2.96 8.40
CA LEU A 3 10.88 -2.85 8.68
C LEU A 3 10.63 -2.46 10.12
N LEU A 4 9.64 -1.61 10.35
CA LEU A 4 9.41 -1.00 11.67
C LEU A 4 8.50 -1.81 12.59
N GLY A 5 7.71 -2.73 12.06
CA GLY A 5 6.75 -3.46 12.87
C GLY A 5 6.70 -4.93 12.52
N ASN A 6 5.67 -5.60 13.00
CA ASN A 6 5.50 -7.04 12.80
C ASN A 6 4.50 -7.39 11.70
N ALA A 7 3.92 -6.39 11.04
CA ALA A 7 2.95 -6.62 9.97
C ALA A 7 3.06 -5.56 8.89
N VAL A 8 2.68 -5.94 7.68
CA VAL A 8 2.56 -5.01 6.55
C VAL A 8 1.27 -5.27 5.79
N LEU A 9 0.71 -4.20 5.25
CA LEU A 9 -0.34 -4.25 4.26
C LEU A 9 0.30 -3.85 2.94
N VAL A 10 0.24 -4.74 1.95
CA VAL A 10 0.86 -4.51 0.66
C VAL A 10 -0.19 -4.53 -0.44
N ASN A 11 -0.05 -3.61 -1.38
CA ASN A 11 -0.94 -3.46 -2.52
C ASN A 11 -0.15 -3.40 -3.81
N TRP A 12 -0.63 -4.11 -4.82
CA TRP A 12 -0.20 -3.94 -6.20
C TRP A 12 -1.39 -3.54 -7.03
N GLY A 13 -1.16 -2.76 -8.06
CA GLY A 13 -2.23 -2.39 -8.97
C GLY A 13 -1.80 -1.40 -10.02
N GLY A 14 -2.66 -1.22 -11.01
CA GLY A 14 -2.53 -0.19 -12.02
C GLY A 14 -3.64 0.82 -11.91
N ILE A 15 -3.55 1.83 -12.74
CA ILE A 15 -4.57 2.87 -12.87
C ILE A 15 -4.73 3.19 -14.35
N VAL A 16 -5.93 3.53 -14.78
CA VAL A 16 -6.14 3.94 -16.17
C VAL A 16 -5.31 5.19 -16.48
N GLU A 17 -4.72 5.23 -17.67
CA GLU A 17 -3.71 6.22 -18.04
C GLU A 17 -4.16 7.66 -17.83
N ASN A 18 -5.36 8.01 -18.27
CA ASN A 18 -5.87 9.38 -18.15
C ASN A 18 -6.24 9.80 -16.72
N LYS A 19 -6.11 8.91 -15.76
CA LYS A 19 -6.35 9.18 -14.33
C LYS A 19 -5.09 9.10 -13.49
N GLU A 20 -3.96 8.84 -14.11
CA GLU A 20 -2.70 8.60 -13.39
C GLU A 20 -2.22 9.81 -12.60
N ILE A 21 -2.35 11.00 -13.17
CA ILE A 21 -1.95 12.25 -12.49
C ILE A 21 -2.83 12.45 -11.25
N ASP A 22 -4.15 12.33 -11.40
CA ASP A 22 -5.10 12.48 -10.30
C ASP A 22 -4.88 11.41 -9.22
N TYR A 23 -4.65 10.17 -9.64
CA TYR A 23 -4.32 9.06 -8.73
C TYR A 23 -3.09 9.35 -7.88
N ASN A 24 -2.01 9.81 -8.49
CA ASN A 24 -0.78 10.12 -7.77
C ASN A 24 -0.96 11.29 -6.80
N GLN A 25 -1.70 12.30 -7.20
CA GLN A 25 -2.04 13.44 -6.35
C GLN A 25 -2.86 12.97 -5.15
N TRP A 26 -3.93 12.23 -5.39
CA TRP A 26 -4.80 11.70 -4.34
C TRP A 26 -4.03 10.84 -3.35
N HIS A 27 -3.21 9.91 -3.85
CA HIS A 27 -2.50 8.98 -2.98
C HIS A 27 -1.49 9.71 -2.07
N SER A 28 -0.76 10.67 -2.61
CA SER A 28 0.26 11.41 -1.86
C SER A 28 -0.32 12.45 -0.91
N VAL A 29 -1.42 13.09 -1.27
CA VAL A 29 -1.99 14.22 -0.52
C VAL A 29 -3.04 13.78 0.48
N GLU A 30 -3.86 12.78 0.14
CA GLU A 30 -4.96 12.35 0.99
C GLU A 30 -4.79 10.93 1.52
N HIS A 31 -4.66 9.96 0.62
CA HIS A 31 -4.83 8.55 0.99
C HIS A 31 -3.74 8.03 1.93
N MET A 32 -2.48 8.22 1.57
CA MET A 32 -1.39 7.75 2.42
C MET A 32 -1.31 8.50 3.75
N PRO A 33 -1.37 9.85 3.80
CA PRO A 33 -1.44 10.55 5.08
C PRO A 33 -2.59 10.09 5.97
N GLU A 34 -3.76 9.85 5.38
CA GLU A 34 -4.93 9.40 6.10
C GLU A 34 -4.73 8.03 6.75
N ARG A 35 -4.08 7.11 6.01
CA ARG A 35 -3.79 5.75 6.51
C ARG A 35 -2.73 5.77 7.61
N ILE A 36 -1.60 6.44 7.38
CA ILE A 36 -0.50 6.42 8.34
C ILE A 36 -0.80 7.23 9.60
N SER A 37 -1.85 8.06 9.61
CA SER A 37 -2.29 8.75 10.81
C SER A 37 -3.11 7.87 11.77
N LEU A 38 -3.51 6.69 11.33
CA LEU A 38 -4.31 5.77 12.15
C LEU A 38 -3.45 5.09 13.22
N PRO A 39 -4.04 4.81 14.41
CA PRO A 39 -3.30 4.15 15.48
C PRO A 39 -2.68 2.81 15.05
N GLY A 40 -1.42 2.62 15.36
CA GLY A 40 -0.68 1.39 15.05
C GLY A 40 0.00 1.39 13.70
N PHE A 41 -0.30 2.32 12.81
CA PHE A 41 0.45 2.51 11.57
C PHE A 41 1.77 3.21 11.87
N LEU A 42 2.86 2.73 11.27
CA LEU A 42 4.21 3.20 11.56
C LEU A 42 4.85 3.94 10.40
N ARG A 43 4.64 3.44 9.17
CA ARG A 43 5.23 4.05 7.98
C ARG A 43 4.52 3.56 6.73
N GLY A 44 4.45 4.42 5.71
CA GLY A 44 3.96 4.05 4.40
C GLY A 44 4.99 4.37 3.33
N CYS A 45 5.01 3.58 2.27
CA CYS A 45 5.83 3.89 1.11
C CYS A 45 5.09 3.52 -0.17
N ARG A 46 5.47 4.19 -1.25
CA ARG A 46 4.98 3.93 -2.60
C ARG A 46 6.15 3.68 -3.53
N ALA A 47 5.92 2.84 -4.50
CA ALA A 47 6.91 2.61 -5.56
C ALA A 47 6.21 2.46 -6.90
N ILE A 48 6.94 2.76 -7.96
CA ILE A 48 6.50 2.59 -9.33
C ILE A 48 7.38 1.54 -10.00
N GLY A 49 6.76 0.68 -10.81
CA GLY A 49 7.49 -0.33 -11.56
C GLY A 49 8.45 0.30 -12.57
N ILE A 50 9.59 -0.34 -12.77
CA ILE A 50 10.55 0.05 -13.80
C ILE A 50 9.93 -0.15 -15.20
N ALA A 51 10.56 0.41 -16.22
CA ALA A 51 10.12 0.26 -17.61
C ALA A 51 9.93 -1.22 -17.97
N GLY A 52 8.80 -1.53 -18.62
CA GLY A 52 8.44 -2.90 -18.98
C GLY A 52 7.60 -3.64 -17.93
N THR A 53 7.35 -3.05 -16.77
CA THR A 53 6.46 -3.64 -15.78
C THR A 53 5.03 -3.67 -16.31
N ASP A 54 4.35 -4.83 -16.14
CA ASP A 54 2.94 -4.99 -16.49
C ASP A 54 2.10 -3.95 -15.74
N ILE A 55 1.10 -3.37 -16.43
CA ILE A 55 0.26 -2.31 -15.87
C ILE A 55 -0.42 -2.71 -14.56
N LYS A 56 -0.80 -3.97 -14.40
CA LYS A 56 -1.44 -4.46 -13.17
C LYS A 56 -0.49 -4.47 -11.96
N ASN A 57 0.81 -4.35 -12.17
CA ASN A 57 1.83 -4.30 -11.14
C ASN A 57 2.61 -2.99 -11.14
N LYS A 58 2.08 -1.97 -11.85
CA LYS A 58 2.80 -0.71 -12.05
C LYS A 58 3.06 0.03 -10.74
N TYR A 59 2.12 -0.01 -9.82
CA TYR A 59 2.24 0.66 -8.53
C TYR A 59 2.25 -0.34 -7.39
N PHE A 60 3.10 -0.07 -6.43
CA PHE A 60 3.21 -0.85 -5.19
C PHE A 60 3.12 0.09 -4.01
N MET A 61 2.34 -0.29 -3.01
CA MET A 61 2.23 0.44 -1.75
C MET A 61 2.43 -0.53 -0.60
N MET A 62 3.13 -0.08 0.42
CA MET A 62 3.33 -0.86 1.63
C MET A 62 3.08 0.03 2.86
N TYR A 63 2.24 -0.47 3.75
CA TYR A 63 1.97 0.18 5.03
C TYR A 63 2.50 -0.71 6.13
N GLU A 64 3.44 -0.20 6.91
CA GLU A 64 4.00 -0.92 8.04
C GLU A 64 3.18 -0.64 9.29
N ALA A 65 2.87 -1.67 10.06
CA ALA A 65 2.09 -1.55 11.28
C ALA A 65 2.74 -2.32 12.42
N GLN A 66 2.39 -1.97 13.66
CA GLN A 66 2.90 -2.64 14.85
C GLN A 66 2.62 -4.13 14.82
N ARG A 67 1.42 -4.52 14.40
CA ARG A 67 0.97 -5.91 14.30
C ARG A 67 -0.23 -6.03 13.35
N LYS A 68 -0.52 -7.24 12.91
CA LYS A 68 -1.57 -7.48 11.91
C LYS A 68 -2.97 -7.06 12.38
N GLU A 69 -3.22 -7.08 13.70
CA GLU A 69 -4.52 -6.70 14.27
C GLU A 69 -4.87 -5.22 14.02
N VAL A 70 -3.87 -4.39 13.73
CA VAL A 70 -4.09 -2.99 13.32
C VAL A 70 -4.98 -2.91 12.09
N PHE A 71 -4.83 -3.86 11.16
CA PHE A 71 -5.57 -3.87 9.89
C PHE A 71 -7.01 -4.40 10.04
N VAL A 72 -7.41 -4.82 11.22
CA VAL A 72 -8.80 -5.17 11.56
C VAL A 72 -9.30 -4.36 12.74
N SER A 73 -8.56 -3.33 13.16
CA SER A 73 -8.96 -2.44 14.24
C SER A 73 -10.18 -1.61 13.84
N LYS A 74 -10.96 -1.21 14.84
CA LYS A 74 -12.15 -0.39 14.61
C LYS A 74 -11.81 0.91 13.87
N LYS A 75 -10.74 1.59 14.28
CA LYS A 75 -10.32 2.85 13.66
C LYS A 75 -10.00 2.68 12.18
N TYR A 76 -9.27 1.62 11.84
CA TYR A 76 -8.93 1.32 10.44
C TYR A 76 -10.18 0.95 9.64
N LEU A 77 -11.02 0.06 10.17
CA LEU A 77 -12.23 -0.38 9.47
C LEU A 77 -13.24 0.76 9.30
N ASP A 78 -13.39 1.62 10.29
CA ASP A 78 -14.24 2.81 10.17
C ASP A 78 -13.77 3.70 9.01
N ARG A 79 -12.45 3.89 8.88
CA ARG A 79 -11.89 4.69 7.78
C ARG A 79 -12.05 4.00 6.43
N LEU A 80 -11.81 2.69 6.39
CA LEU A 80 -11.94 1.89 5.17
C LEU A 80 -13.37 1.88 4.65
N ASN A 81 -14.35 1.78 5.54
CA ASN A 81 -15.76 1.66 5.19
C ASN A 81 -16.45 3.01 4.96
N ASN A 82 -15.77 4.12 5.20
CA ASN A 82 -16.30 5.47 5.00
C ASN A 82 -15.32 6.29 4.15
N PRO A 83 -15.11 5.89 2.90
CA PRO A 83 -14.16 6.59 2.02
C PRO A 83 -14.67 7.99 1.65
N THR A 84 -13.72 8.89 1.41
CA THR A 84 -14.06 10.21 0.88
C THR A 84 -14.59 10.09 -0.56
N LYS A 85 -15.21 11.17 -1.06
CA LYS A 85 -15.64 11.21 -2.45
C LYS A 85 -14.46 11.01 -3.40
N TRP A 86 -13.32 11.65 -3.12
CA TRP A 86 -12.13 11.52 -3.94
C TRP A 86 -11.64 10.06 -3.98
N THR A 87 -11.58 9.40 -2.83
CA THR A 87 -11.23 7.98 -2.76
C THR A 87 -12.19 7.13 -3.59
N ARG A 88 -13.49 7.32 -3.46
CA ARG A 88 -14.49 6.56 -4.24
C ARG A 88 -14.30 6.75 -5.73
N ASP A 89 -14.04 7.99 -6.16
CA ASP A 89 -13.85 8.31 -7.58
C ASP A 89 -12.60 7.60 -8.12
N ILE A 90 -11.48 7.67 -7.41
CA ILE A 90 -10.22 7.06 -7.84
C ILE A 90 -10.31 5.53 -7.87
N LEU A 91 -10.93 4.90 -6.87
CA LEU A 91 -11.03 3.44 -6.81
C LEU A 91 -11.73 2.85 -8.04
N SER A 92 -12.64 3.59 -8.67
CA SER A 92 -13.33 3.13 -9.87
C SER A 92 -12.41 3.00 -11.10
N TYR A 93 -11.21 3.59 -11.04
CA TYR A 93 -10.25 3.58 -12.15
C TYR A 93 -9.06 2.64 -11.94
N TYR A 94 -9.06 1.88 -10.85
CA TYR A 94 -8.00 0.90 -10.57
C TYR A 94 -8.03 -0.25 -11.58
N ILE A 95 -6.84 -0.74 -11.92
CA ILE A 95 -6.66 -1.91 -12.78
C ILE A 95 -6.07 -3.04 -11.93
N SER A 96 -6.80 -4.15 -11.84
CA SER A 96 -6.38 -5.39 -11.17
C SER A 96 -5.76 -5.17 -9.77
N PRO A 97 -6.46 -4.48 -8.86
CA PRO A 97 -5.92 -4.24 -7.52
C PRO A 97 -5.74 -5.55 -6.75
N SER A 98 -4.61 -5.67 -6.06
CA SER A 98 -4.31 -6.79 -5.17
C SER A 98 -3.92 -6.23 -3.81
N ARG A 99 -4.50 -6.76 -2.74
CA ARG A 99 -4.29 -6.30 -1.37
C ARG A 99 -4.05 -7.49 -0.47
N THR A 100 -2.95 -7.47 0.28
CA THR A 100 -2.58 -8.59 1.16
C THR A 100 -2.08 -8.06 2.50
N ILE A 101 -2.58 -8.65 3.57
CA ILE A 101 -2.06 -8.43 4.93
C ILE A 101 -1.05 -9.53 5.22
N CYS A 102 0.16 -9.13 5.62
CA CYS A 102 1.26 -10.06 5.87
C CYS A 102 1.81 -9.88 7.28
N SER A 103 2.12 -11.00 7.94
CA SER A 103 2.97 -10.99 9.12
C SER A 103 4.43 -10.97 8.68
N VAL A 104 5.25 -10.15 9.33
CA VAL A 104 6.69 -10.12 9.06
C VAL A 104 7.34 -11.25 9.84
N ILE A 105 7.92 -12.22 9.14
CA ILE A 105 8.59 -13.36 9.77
C ILE A 105 10.09 -13.16 9.89
N ALA A 106 10.67 -12.26 9.10
CA ALA A 106 12.08 -11.90 9.20
C ALA A 106 12.30 -10.53 8.57
N SER A 107 13.14 -9.73 9.17
CA SER A 107 13.56 -8.44 8.61
C SER A 107 14.98 -8.15 9.10
N LYS A 108 15.92 -8.06 8.17
CA LYS A 108 17.35 -7.88 8.48
C LYS A 108 17.93 -6.81 7.58
N SER A 109 18.22 -5.67 8.13
CA SER A 109 18.91 -4.56 7.47
C SER A 109 18.97 -3.40 8.44
N ILE A 110 19.84 -2.44 8.18
CA ILE A 110 19.90 -1.19 8.93
C ILE A 110 19.44 0.01 8.09
N GLY A 111 19.05 -0.21 6.85
CA GLY A 111 18.65 0.86 5.96
C GLY A 111 17.42 0.53 5.13
N PHE A 112 17.00 1.52 4.35
CA PHE A 112 15.88 1.42 3.43
C PHE A 112 16.33 1.98 2.08
N GLY A 113 16.38 1.14 1.05
CA GLY A 113 16.89 1.53 -0.25
C GLY A 113 15.87 2.26 -1.11
N GLY A 114 16.36 2.89 -2.18
CA GLY A 114 15.51 3.55 -3.18
C GLY A 114 14.95 2.60 -4.24
N TYR A 115 15.50 1.39 -4.35
CA TYR A 115 15.02 0.35 -5.26
C TYR A 115 14.80 -0.93 -4.48
N PHE A 116 13.76 -1.68 -4.86
CA PHE A 116 13.49 -2.98 -4.26
C PHE A 116 12.75 -3.87 -5.25
N SER A 117 12.73 -5.16 -4.98
CA SER A 117 11.91 -6.12 -5.73
C SER A 117 11.04 -6.92 -4.78
N THR A 118 9.89 -7.34 -5.27
CA THR A 118 9.00 -8.22 -4.54
C THR A 118 8.92 -9.57 -5.23
N ILE A 119 8.88 -10.64 -4.45
CA ILE A 119 8.68 -11.99 -4.95
C ILE A 119 7.46 -12.55 -4.22
N ARG A 120 6.46 -12.98 -4.99
CA ARG A 120 5.25 -13.58 -4.45
C ARG A 120 5.25 -15.06 -4.78
N PHE A 121 5.16 -15.88 -3.74
CA PHE A 121 5.07 -17.33 -3.92
C PHE A 121 3.59 -17.73 -3.93
N LEU A 122 3.19 -18.48 -4.95
CA LEU A 122 1.83 -18.99 -5.05
C LEU A 122 1.77 -20.36 -4.36
N LYS A 123 0.72 -20.56 -3.60
CA LYS A 123 0.43 -21.85 -2.99
C LYS A 123 -0.11 -22.78 -4.09
N THR A 124 0.52 -23.92 -4.27
CA THR A 124 0.07 -24.94 -5.23
C THR A 124 -0.92 -25.89 -4.59
#